data_623a0099842ee0908638232923351d62
#
_entry.id   623a0099842ee0908638232923351d62
#
_cell.length_a   1.000
_cell.length_b   1.000
_cell.length_c   1.000
_cell.angle_alpha   90.00
_cell.angle_beta   90.00
_cell.angle_gamma   90.00
#
_symmetry.space_group_name_H-M   'P 1'
#
loop_
_entity.id
_entity.type
_entity.pdbx_description
1 polymer ?
#
loop_
_entity_poly.entity_id
_entity_poly.type
_entity_poly.pdbx_seq_one_letter_code
_entity_poly.pdbx_strand_id
1 'polypeptide(L)'
;MDLGSQPPSELFPRLDAPEPDPVFPLRLWMCGECGLAQLADDMDVPEDPQGVQPEALTRQAADAVARLVTSEVLPTEGTVAEFPSPHGGSWLPLFADNGLVPADAGEPADVVIDCCFGLMHARDQAAAMRERAAAVVPGGLLLVQFQSLASILEHGEWNAVRHGHFAYYSLPVMRTMMAEVGLTAFTAFWFPLYGGTVLMAARTGAEPAEHLETLTKQEIATGVLDPAAVTALGDVVRIGGSRLNDWLVAEQRRGRRVYGYSAASRSVPLLHSAGVRKNLLAAVADVSVAKQGSRIPGSDIPVIGPRDLVEAEPDSVLLFVPDLLEEVRKAMPAIESSGGRWVSADEILERQFS
;
A
#
# COMPACT_ATOMS: atom_id res chain seq x y z
N MET A 1 9.43 -1.22 -15.44
CA MET A 1 8.23 -2.07 -15.59
C MET A 1 7.16 -1.28 -16.33
N ASP A 2 6.46 -1.92 -17.26
CA ASP A 2 5.33 -1.32 -17.99
C ASP A 2 4.09 -2.20 -17.80
N LEU A 3 3.03 -1.63 -17.21
CA LEU A 3 1.76 -2.30 -16.96
C LEU A 3 0.72 -2.02 -18.07
N GLY A 4 1.14 -1.33 -19.14
CA GLY A 4 0.24 -0.87 -20.19
C GLY A 4 -0.73 0.20 -19.71
N SER A 5 -1.89 0.26 -20.35
CA SER A 5 -2.97 1.16 -19.94
C SER A 5 -3.81 0.50 -18.85
N GLN A 6 -3.92 1.17 -17.70
CA GLN A 6 -4.68 0.70 -16.54
C GLN A 6 -5.80 1.69 -16.20
N PRO A 7 -6.95 1.24 -15.69
CA PRO A 7 -7.96 2.13 -15.14
C PRO A 7 -7.47 2.74 -13.83
N PRO A 8 -7.96 3.95 -13.46
CA PRO A 8 -7.68 4.54 -12.15
C PRO A 8 -8.16 3.64 -11.02
N SER A 9 -7.25 3.26 -10.12
CA SER A 9 -7.53 2.26 -9.07
C SER A 9 -8.47 2.77 -7.97
N GLU A 10 -8.66 4.09 -7.85
CA GLU A 10 -9.51 4.72 -6.83
C GLU A 10 -10.78 5.37 -7.42
N LEU A 11 -11.06 5.19 -8.71
CA LEU A 11 -12.26 5.72 -9.34
C LEU A 11 -13.26 4.58 -9.63
N PHE A 12 -14.16 4.32 -8.69
CA PHE A 12 -15.17 3.27 -8.80
C PHE A 12 -16.40 3.76 -9.52
N PRO A 13 -16.61 3.40 -10.82
CA PRO A 13 -17.78 3.85 -11.55
C PRO A 13 -19.03 3.11 -11.08
N ARG A 14 -20.17 3.77 -11.15
CA ARG A 14 -21.45 3.10 -10.87
C ARG A 14 -21.65 1.90 -11.78
N LEU A 15 -22.29 0.86 -11.25
CA LEU A 15 -22.52 -0.38 -12.00
C LEU A 15 -23.31 -0.16 -13.30
N ASP A 16 -24.21 0.81 -13.31
CA ASP A 16 -25.08 1.16 -14.44
C ASP A 16 -24.52 2.28 -15.35
N ALA A 17 -23.29 2.76 -15.09
CA ALA A 17 -22.65 3.77 -15.92
C ALA A 17 -22.39 3.24 -17.34
N PRO A 18 -22.90 3.90 -18.39
CA PRO A 18 -22.83 3.39 -19.77
C PRO A 18 -21.48 3.66 -20.46
N GLU A 19 -20.72 4.65 -19.99
CA GLU A 19 -19.44 5.02 -20.59
C GLU A 19 -18.37 3.99 -20.24
N PRO A 20 -17.43 3.73 -21.18
CA PRO A 20 -16.24 2.93 -20.87
C PRO A 20 -15.36 3.67 -19.85
N ASP A 21 -14.72 2.90 -18.98
CA ASP A 21 -13.81 3.48 -18.01
C ASP A 21 -12.58 4.09 -18.69
N PRO A 22 -12.11 5.26 -18.22
CA PRO A 22 -10.86 5.81 -18.70
C PRO A 22 -9.71 4.88 -18.36
N VAL A 23 -8.68 4.84 -19.21
CA VAL A 23 -7.44 4.12 -18.95
C VAL A 23 -6.26 5.04 -19.23
N PHE A 24 -5.21 4.88 -18.43
CA PHE A 24 -3.99 5.70 -18.50
C PHE A 24 -2.76 4.81 -18.48
N PRO A 25 -1.64 5.22 -19.11
CA PRO A 25 -0.39 4.50 -18.99
C PRO A 25 0.00 4.34 -17.52
N LEU A 26 0.50 3.16 -17.16
CA LEU A 26 1.04 2.91 -15.81
C LEU A 26 2.41 2.24 -15.94
N ARG A 27 3.45 3.03 -15.76
CA ARG A 27 4.84 2.61 -15.91
C ARG A 27 5.65 3.01 -14.70
N LEU A 28 6.44 2.09 -14.18
CA LEU A 28 7.39 2.34 -13.09
C LEU A 28 8.80 2.37 -13.64
N TRP A 29 9.52 3.45 -13.38
CA TRP A 29 10.92 3.65 -13.71
C TRP A 29 11.75 3.77 -12.43
N MET A 30 13.03 3.52 -12.57
CA MET A 30 14.00 3.80 -11.50
C MET A 30 14.99 4.84 -12.00
N CYS A 31 15.24 5.85 -11.18
CA CYS A 31 16.27 6.84 -11.46
C CYS A 31 17.66 6.19 -11.40
N GLY A 32 18.44 6.34 -12.47
CA GLY A 32 19.81 5.79 -12.54
C GLY A 32 20.82 6.49 -11.63
N GLU A 33 20.51 7.67 -11.10
CA GLU A 33 21.41 8.44 -10.22
C GLU A 33 21.11 8.17 -8.75
N CYS A 34 19.85 8.30 -8.30
CA CYS A 34 19.48 8.18 -6.89
C CYS A 34 18.79 6.87 -6.51
N GLY A 35 18.44 6.03 -7.49
CA GLY A 35 17.75 4.75 -7.24
C GLY A 35 16.26 4.86 -6.88
N LEU A 36 15.66 6.07 -6.87
CA LEU A 36 14.24 6.23 -6.59
C LEU A 36 13.41 5.59 -7.70
N ALA A 37 12.56 4.63 -7.33
CA ALA A 37 11.54 4.09 -8.23
C ALA A 37 10.32 5.01 -8.20
N GLN A 38 9.83 5.40 -9.39
CA GLN A 38 8.77 6.39 -9.53
C GLN A 38 7.94 6.15 -10.78
N LEU A 39 6.70 6.66 -10.79
CA LEU A 39 5.89 6.62 -12.00
C LEU A 39 6.56 7.43 -13.10
N ALA A 40 6.58 6.85 -14.31
CA ALA A 40 7.16 7.47 -15.50
C ALA A 40 6.27 8.57 -16.08
N ASP A 41 4.97 8.47 -15.85
CA ASP A 41 3.96 9.34 -16.44
C ASP A 41 3.40 10.27 -15.35
N ASP A 42 3.54 11.58 -15.57
CA ASP A 42 2.96 12.62 -14.72
C ASP A 42 1.62 13.06 -15.30
N MET A 43 0.66 12.15 -15.32
CA MET A 43 -0.70 12.43 -15.79
C MET A 43 -1.62 12.79 -14.64
N ASP A 44 -2.56 13.66 -14.90
CA ASP A 44 -3.65 13.95 -13.97
C ASP A 44 -4.71 12.86 -14.08
N VAL A 45 -4.55 11.81 -13.26
CA VAL A 45 -5.46 10.67 -13.21
C VAL A 45 -6.49 10.94 -12.13
N PRO A 46 -7.80 10.88 -12.45
CA PRO A 46 -8.83 11.14 -11.44
C PRO A 46 -8.79 10.07 -10.36
N GLU A 47 -8.85 10.51 -9.11
CA GLU A 47 -8.87 9.67 -7.91
C GLU A 47 -9.99 10.12 -6.97
N ASP A 48 -10.68 9.16 -6.37
CA ASP A 48 -11.68 9.37 -5.33
C ASP A 48 -11.53 8.27 -4.28
N PRO A 49 -10.54 8.38 -3.36
CA PRO A 49 -10.29 7.35 -2.35
C PRO A 49 -11.49 7.22 -1.40
N GLN A 50 -12.15 6.07 -1.46
CA GLN A 50 -13.36 5.75 -0.68
C GLN A 50 -13.10 4.57 0.28
N GLY A 51 -11.84 4.27 0.57
CA GLY A 51 -11.45 3.19 1.45
C GLY A 51 -11.84 3.45 2.90
N VAL A 52 -12.10 2.38 3.64
CA VAL A 52 -12.20 2.39 5.11
C VAL A 52 -10.88 1.88 5.66
N GLN A 53 -10.35 2.55 6.68
CA GLN A 53 -9.09 2.13 7.31
C GLN A 53 -9.25 0.75 7.95
N PRO A 54 -8.48 -0.28 7.53
CA PRO A 54 -8.56 -1.61 8.12
C PRO A 54 -8.05 -1.64 9.57
N GLU A 55 -8.54 -2.59 10.38
CA GLU A 55 -8.04 -2.81 11.74
C GLU A 55 -6.55 -3.14 11.76
N ALA A 56 -6.04 -3.84 10.73
CA ALA A 56 -4.62 -4.15 10.58
C ALA A 56 -3.75 -2.89 10.57
N LEU A 57 -4.19 -1.81 9.90
CA LEU A 57 -3.50 -0.51 9.88
C LEU A 57 -3.47 0.13 11.28
N THR A 58 -4.59 0.11 11.98
CA THR A 58 -4.70 0.67 13.33
C THR A 58 -3.82 -0.08 14.32
N ARG A 59 -3.78 -1.41 14.23
CA ARG A 59 -2.90 -2.24 15.07
C ARG A 59 -1.43 -1.98 14.77
N GLN A 60 -1.05 -1.87 13.49
CA GLN A 60 0.33 -1.58 13.10
C GLN A 60 0.76 -0.19 13.59
N ALA A 61 -0.10 0.82 13.49
CA ALA A 61 0.17 2.16 14.02
C ALA A 61 0.43 2.14 15.54
N ALA A 62 -0.40 1.42 16.31
CA ALA A 62 -0.22 1.28 17.74
C ALA A 62 1.09 0.53 18.10
N ASP A 63 1.42 -0.56 17.38
CA ASP A 63 2.69 -1.29 17.54
C ASP A 63 3.90 -0.39 17.20
N ALA A 64 3.80 0.39 16.14
CA ALA A 64 4.86 1.30 15.73
C ALA A 64 5.15 2.37 16.80
N VAL A 65 4.11 3.02 17.33
CA VAL A 65 4.28 4.02 18.40
C VAL A 65 4.82 3.37 19.67
N ALA A 66 4.35 2.17 20.03
CA ALA A 66 4.88 1.44 21.19
C ALA A 66 6.38 1.12 21.03
N ARG A 67 6.83 0.76 19.83
CA ARG A 67 8.26 0.54 19.53
C ARG A 67 9.08 1.83 19.61
N LEU A 68 8.56 2.95 19.10
CA LEU A 68 9.21 4.25 19.20
C LEU A 68 9.41 4.66 20.67
N VAL A 69 8.40 4.44 21.52
CA VAL A 69 8.48 4.71 22.97
C VAL A 69 9.49 3.78 23.64
N THR A 70 9.38 2.47 23.42
CA THR A 70 10.25 1.46 24.06
C THR A 70 11.72 1.63 23.66
N SER A 71 11.97 2.12 22.44
CA SER A 71 13.33 2.38 21.95
C SER A 71 13.84 3.79 22.26
N GLU A 72 13.12 4.56 23.09
CA GLU A 72 13.47 5.93 23.49
C GLU A 72 13.69 6.88 22.29
N VAL A 73 13.03 6.60 21.15
CA VAL A 73 13.07 7.45 19.95
C VAL A 73 12.15 8.64 20.10
N LEU A 74 10.97 8.44 20.71
CA LEU A 74 9.97 9.46 20.88
C LEU A 74 10.27 10.29 22.15
N PRO A 75 10.23 11.64 22.08
CA PRO A 75 10.32 12.47 23.29
C PRO A 75 9.06 12.27 24.16
N THR A 76 9.19 12.49 25.48
CA THR A 76 8.10 12.31 26.44
C THR A 76 7.16 13.51 26.52
N GLU A 77 7.55 14.64 25.91
CA GLU A 77 6.75 15.87 25.83
C GLU A 77 7.18 16.65 24.58
N GLY A 78 6.35 17.56 24.12
CA GLY A 78 6.62 18.41 22.96
C GLY A 78 5.42 18.51 22.03
N THR A 79 5.65 19.08 20.85
CA THR A 79 4.65 19.27 19.80
C THR A 79 4.77 18.25 18.69
N VAL A 80 3.64 17.88 18.06
CA VAL A 80 3.60 16.98 16.91
C VAL A 80 2.81 17.60 15.77
N ALA A 81 3.39 17.56 14.55
CA ALA A 81 2.71 17.92 13.30
C ALA A 81 2.60 16.71 12.39
N GLU A 82 1.47 16.53 11.72
CA GLU A 82 1.21 15.39 10.83
C GLU A 82 0.98 15.87 9.39
N PHE A 83 1.68 15.24 8.45
CA PHE A 83 1.39 15.34 7.03
C PHE A 83 0.29 14.36 6.66
N PRO A 84 -0.82 14.85 6.04
CA PRO A 84 -1.96 14.01 5.72
C PRO A 84 -1.69 13.08 4.54
N SER A 85 -2.50 12.03 4.44
CA SER A 85 -2.60 11.16 3.27
C SER A 85 -3.95 11.36 2.57
N PRO A 86 -4.03 11.27 1.23
CA PRO A 86 -5.31 11.24 0.51
C PRO A 86 -6.24 10.10 0.95
N HIS A 87 -5.67 9.02 1.48
CA HIS A 87 -6.43 7.88 2.02
C HIS A 87 -6.93 8.09 3.46
N GLY A 88 -6.67 9.25 4.04
CA GLY A 88 -7.03 9.55 5.42
C GLY A 88 -6.16 8.82 6.45
N GLY A 89 -6.70 8.69 7.66
CA GLY A 89 -5.96 8.19 8.80
C GLY A 89 -5.22 9.31 9.53
N SER A 90 -4.93 9.08 10.82
CA SER A 90 -4.10 9.97 11.64
C SER A 90 -3.49 9.19 12.79
N TRP A 91 -2.23 9.48 13.07
CA TRP A 91 -1.52 8.94 14.24
C TRP A 91 -1.48 9.94 15.39
N LEU A 92 -1.98 11.17 15.22
CA LEU A 92 -2.00 12.20 16.29
C LEU A 92 -2.59 11.71 17.62
N PRO A 93 -3.71 10.93 17.66
CA PRO A 93 -4.22 10.42 18.92
C PRO A 93 -3.21 9.53 19.67
N LEU A 94 -2.46 8.67 18.94
CA LEU A 94 -1.45 7.80 19.54
C LEU A 94 -0.27 8.59 20.11
N PHE A 95 0.11 9.70 19.46
CA PHE A 95 1.16 10.58 19.95
C PHE A 95 0.67 11.40 21.16
N ALA A 96 -0.60 11.84 21.15
CA ALA A 96 -1.20 12.54 22.29
C ALA A 96 -1.26 11.66 23.55
N ASP A 97 -1.57 10.37 23.40
CA ASP A 97 -1.55 9.38 24.49
C ASP A 97 -0.13 9.19 25.08
N ASN A 98 0.91 9.64 24.39
CA ASN A 98 2.31 9.57 24.80
C ASN A 98 2.91 10.96 25.17
N GLY A 99 2.06 11.96 25.44
CA GLY A 99 2.49 13.25 26.00
C GLY A 99 2.82 14.34 24.99
N LEU A 100 2.62 14.10 23.67
CA LEU A 100 2.81 15.13 22.66
C LEU A 100 1.48 15.84 22.37
N VAL A 101 1.56 17.15 22.10
CA VAL A 101 0.38 17.95 21.73
C VAL A 101 0.46 18.36 20.27
N PRO A 102 -0.68 18.42 19.54
CA PRO A 102 -0.67 18.93 18.19
C PRO A 102 -0.06 20.34 18.11
N ALA A 103 0.84 20.55 17.14
CA ALA A 103 1.38 21.89 16.87
C ALA A 103 0.31 22.78 16.24
N ASP A 104 0.46 24.08 16.38
CA ASP A 104 -0.39 25.04 15.66
C ASP A 104 -0.17 24.93 14.16
N ALA A 105 -1.24 25.17 13.39
CA ALA A 105 -1.19 25.00 11.94
C ALA A 105 -0.11 25.87 11.29
N GLY A 106 0.83 25.20 10.60
CA GLY A 106 1.95 25.85 9.89
C GLY A 106 3.15 26.18 10.76
N GLU A 107 3.11 25.90 12.06
CA GLU A 107 4.27 26.06 12.94
C GLU A 107 5.15 24.79 12.93
N PRO A 108 6.48 24.93 13.01
CA PRO A 108 7.38 23.78 13.17
C PRO A 108 7.12 23.04 14.48
N ALA A 109 7.31 21.73 14.47
CA ALA A 109 7.06 20.85 15.62
C ALA A 109 8.31 20.09 16.07
N ASP A 110 8.33 19.66 17.35
CA ASP A 110 9.37 18.79 17.89
C ASP A 110 9.39 17.42 17.19
N VAL A 111 8.21 16.93 16.81
CA VAL A 111 8.03 15.70 16.04
C VAL A 111 7.17 15.98 14.82
N VAL A 112 7.68 15.64 13.65
CA VAL A 112 6.91 15.68 12.40
C VAL A 112 6.69 14.25 11.91
N ILE A 113 5.45 13.92 11.59
CA ILE A 113 5.08 12.58 11.15
C ILE A 113 4.45 12.58 9.76
N ASP A 114 4.87 11.64 8.92
CA ASP A 114 4.21 11.22 7.70
C ASP A 114 4.05 9.70 7.75
N CYS A 115 3.10 9.26 8.57
CA CYS A 115 2.94 7.86 8.94
C CYS A 115 1.73 7.20 8.28
N CYS A 116 0.92 7.96 7.53
CA CYS A 116 -0.21 7.46 6.75
C CYS A 116 0.12 7.35 5.25
N PHE A 117 1.39 7.13 4.90
CA PHE A 117 1.89 6.99 3.52
C PHE A 117 1.67 8.23 2.64
N GLY A 118 1.68 9.44 3.23
CA GLY A 118 1.40 10.69 2.52
C GLY A 118 2.45 11.05 1.46
N LEU A 119 3.74 10.83 1.77
CA LEU A 119 4.86 11.23 0.92
C LEU A 119 4.78 10.62 -0.49
N MET A 120 4.36 9.37 -0.64
CA MET A 120 4.29 8.70 -1.94
C MET A 120 3.28 9.33 -2.92
N HIS A 121 2.35 10.14 -2.42
CA HIS A 121 1.37 10.88 -3.22
C HIS A 121 1.87 12.24 -3.73
N ALA A 122 3.07 12.66 -3.31
CA ALA A 122 3.66 13.90 -3.80
C ALA A 122 4.29 13.69 -5.19
N ARG A 123 3.97 14.58 -6.15
CA ARG A 123 4.56 14.54 -7.50
C ARG A 123 6.04 14.99 -7.46
N ASP A 124 6.32 16.06 -6.77
CA ASP A 124 7.69 16.55 -6.52
C ASP A 124 8.19 16.02 -5.18
N GLN A 125 8.88 14.89 -5.23
CA GLN A 125 9.41 14.21 -4.05
C GLN A 125 10.45 15.02 -3.29
N ALA A 126 11.28 15.78 -4.01
CA ALA A 126 12.28 16.63 -3.39
C ALA A 126 11.65 17.84 -2.66
N ALA A 127 10.64 18.47 -3.27
CA ALA A 127 9.88 19.53 -2.61
C ALA A 127 9.15 19.01 -1.38
N ALA A 128 8.47 17.87 -1.49
CA ALA A 128 7.74 17.25 -0.39
C ALA A 128 8.65 16.88 0.79
N MET A 129 9.85 16.36 0.54
CA MET A 129 10.81 16.09 1.60
C MET A 129 11.33 17.37 2.25
N ARG A 130 11.58 18.45 1.47
CA ARG A 130 11.95 19.76 2.01
C ARG A 130 10.86 20.36 2.91
N GLU A 131 9.58 20.22 2.55
CA GLU A 131 8.46 20.69 3.37
C GLU A 131 8.44 19.98 4.73
N ARG A 132 8.60 18.66 4.74
CA ARG A 132 8.64 17.87 5.97
C ARG A 132 9.82 18.25 6.85
N ALA A 133 11.00 18.40 6.26
CA ALA A 133 12.19 18.83 6.99
C ALA A 133 12.07 20.25 7.55
N ALA A 134 11.44 21.18 6.79
CA ALA A 134 11.23 22.56 7.23
C ALA A 134 10.19 22.66 8.38
N ALA A 135 9.31 21.69 8.52
CA ALA A 135 8.36 21.61 9.61
C ALA A 135 8.97 21.08 10.93
N VAL A 136 10.21 20.57 10.90
CA VAL A 136 10.91 20.06 12.09
C VAL A 136 11.69 21.18 12.74
N VAL A 137 11.52 21.41 14.06
CA VAL A 137 12.36 22.34 14.82
C VAL A 137 13.82 21.87 14.83
N PRO A 138 14.80 22.76 15.05
CA PRO A 138 16.21 22.35 15.19
C PRO A 138 16.40 21.27 16.26
N GLY A 139 16.94 20.11 15.88
CA GLY A 139 17.12 18.95 16.76
C GLY A 139 15.87 18.07 16.95
N GLY A 140 14.74 18.44 16.33
CA GLY A 140 13.50 17.67 16.34
C GLY A 140 13.59 16.39 15.51
N LEU A 141 12.50 15.65 15.47
CA LEU A 141 12.37 14.31 14.91
C LEU A 141 11.45 14.31 13.68
N LEU A 142 11.92 13.71 12.57
CA LEU A 142 11.07 13.35 11.42
C LEU A 142 10.82 11.85 11.41
N LEU A 143 9.55 11.45 11.32
CA LEU A 143 9.11 10.07 11.15
C LEU A 143 8.41 9.93 9.81
N VAL A 144 8.89 9.01 8.96
CA VAL A 144 8.28 8.72 7.66
C VAL A 144 7.99 7.23 7.54
N GLN A 145 6.75 6.88 7.21
CA GLN A 145 6.35 5.50 6.94
C GLN A 145 6.14 5.29 5.43
N PHE A 146 6.64 4.16 4.92
CA PHE A 146 6.49 3.79 3.52
C PHE A 146 6.44 2.28 3.34
N GLN A 147 5.80 1.81 2.25
CA GLN A 147 5.91 0.42 1.81
C GLN A 147 7.29 0.21 1.18
N SER A 148 8.01 -0.84 1.61
CA SER A 148 9.36 -1.11 1.13
C SER A 148 9.38 -1.59 -0.32
N LEU A 149 10.15 -0.93 -1.18
CA LEU A 149 10.42 -1.41 -2.53
C LEU A 149 11.12 -2.79 -2.50
N ALA A 150 11.96 -3.05 -1.50
CA ALA A 150 12.61 -4.36 -1.34
C ALA A 150 11.56 -5.47 -1.18
N SER A 151 10.56 -5.25 -0.32
CA SER A 151 9.46 -6.21 -0.14
C SER A 151 8.61 -6.38 -1.40
N ILE A 152 8.33 -5.29 -2.12
CA ILE A 152 7.62 -5.34 -3.42
C ILE A 152 8.39 -6.21 -4.42
N LEU A 153 9.71 -6.06 -4.50
CA LEU A 153 10.56 -6.83 -5.41
C LEU A 153 10.66 -8.30 -4.98
N GLU A 154 10.86 -8.55 -3.69
CA GLU A 154 11.02 -9.90 -3.11
C GLU A 154 9.76 -10.75 -3.25
N HIS A 155 8.59 -10.17 -2.98
CA HIS A 155 7.32 -10.88 -3.04
C HIS A 155 6.63 -10.76 -4.40
N GLY A 156 7.19 -9.98 -5.35
CA GLY A 156 6.57 -9.76 -6.65
C GLY A 156 5.23 -9.00 -6.59
N GLU A 157 5.07 -8.12 -5.60
CA GLU A 157 3.83 -7.36 -5.35
C GLU A 157 3.66 -6.18 -6.34
N TRP A 158 3.79 -6.45 -7.63
CA TRP A 158 3.68 -5.44 -8.68
C TRP A 158 2.34 -4.66 -8.66
N ASN A 159 1.28 -5.24 -8.11
CA ASN A 159 -0.04 -4.63 -7.96
C ASN A 159 -0.10 -3.55 -6.86
N ALA A 160 0.98 -3.36 -6.10
CA ALA A 160 1.19 -2.17 -5.28
C ALA A 160 1.43 -0.92 -6.14
N VAL A 161 1.91 -1.10 -7.40
CA VAL A 161 2.14 0.00 -8.34
C VAL A 161 0.82 0.41 -8.98
N ARG A 162 0.46 1.69 -8.77
CA ARG A 162 -0.80 2.25 -9.24
C ARG A 162 -0.70 3.76 -9.43
N HIS A 163 -1.65 4.34 -10.14
CA HIS A 163 -1.78 5.79 -10.25
C HIS A 163 -1.94 6.42 -8.85
N GLY A 164 -1.49 7.65 -8.70
CA GLY A 164 -1.51 8.37 -7.43
C GLY A 164 -0.37 8.04 -6.46
N HIS A 165 0.31 6.91 -6.64
CA HIS A 165 1.53 6.58 -5.91
C HIS A 165 2.76 6.93 -6.76
N PHE A 166 3.23 8.18 -6.67
CA PHE A 166 4.29 8.67 -7.54
C PHE A 166 5.67 8.11 -7.24
N ALA A 167 5.92 7.61 -6.02
CA ALA A 167 7.23 7.08 -5.62
C ALA A 167 7.16 5.83 -4.74
N TYR A 168 8.18 4.98 -4.87
CA TYR A 168 8.35 3.73 -4.14
C TYR A 168 9.77 3.72 -3.56
N TYR A 169 9.88 3.59 -2.25
CA TYR A 169 11.12 3.83 -1.52
C TYR A 169 11.77 2.55 -1.05
N SER A 170 13.11 2.59 -1.03
CA SER A 170 13.95 1.67 -0.30
C SER A 170 14.67 2.40 0.84
N LEU A 171 15.21 1.67 1.81
CA LEU A 171 16.00 2.26 2.88
C LEU A 171 17.16 3.14 2.36
N PRO A 172 18.00 2.69 1.40
CA PRO A 172 19.10 3.52 0.91
C PRO A 172 18.60 4.82 0.24
N VAL A 173 17.51 4.76 -0.51
CA VAL A 173 16.93 5.95 -1.18
C VAL A 173 16.36 6.91 -0.16
N MET A 174 15.57 6.44 0.80
CA MET A 174 14.99 7.29 1.83
C MET A 174 16.06 7.97 2.68
N ARG A 175 17.12 7.25 3.02
CA ARG A 175 18.29 7.82 3.72
C ARG A 175 18.95 8.95 2.92
N THR A 176 19.12 8.77 1.61
CA THR A 176 19.66 9.80 0.72
C THR A 176 18.74 11.03 0.68
N MET A 177 17.43 10.84 0.50
CA MET A 177 16.46 11.94 0.48
C MET A 177 16.46 12.74 1.78
N MET A 178 16.57 12.07 2.94
CA MET A 178 16.67 12.72 4.24
C MET A 178 17.99 13.48 4.39
N ALA A 179 19.10 12.91 3.92
CA ALA A 179 20.43 13.55 3.98
C ALA A 179 20.48 14.83 3.12
N GLU A 180 19.83 14.84 1.95
CA GLU A 180 19.77 16.03 1.09
C GLU A 180 19.08 17.24 1.74
N VAL A 181 18.23 17.01 2.74
CA VAL A 181 17.56 18.05 3.52
C VAL A 181 18.19 18.26 4.91
N GLY A 182 19.41 17.73 5.14
CA GLY A 182 20.17 17.92 6.36
C GLY A 182 19.75 17.05 7.54
N LEU A 183 18.95 16.02 7.31
CA LEU A 183 18.51 15.06 8.33
C LEU A 183 19.31 13.75 8.19
N THR A 184 19.67 13.15 9.30
CA THR A 184 20.30 11.83 9.34
C THR A 184 19.31 10.80 9.81
N ALA A 185 18.96 9.83 8.95
CA ALA A 185 18.19 8.65 9.36
C ALA A 185 19.06 7.83 10.33
N PHE A 186 18.55 7.56 11.53
CA PHE A 186 19.32 6.89 12.57
C PHE A 186 18.73 5.54 12.99
N THR A 187 17.43 5.30 12.77
CA THR A 187 16.79 4.01 13.04
C THR A 187 15.61 3.76 12.09
N ALA A 188 15.25 2.51 11.93
CA ALA A 188 14.06 2.09 11.18
C ALA A 188 13.45 0.84 11.83
N PHE A 189 12.12 0.72 11.72
CA PHE A 189 11.32 -0.40 12.20
C PHE A 189 10.58 -1.02 11.02
N TRP A 190 10.67 -2.35 10.90
CA TRP A 190 9.96 -3.10 9.87
C TRP A 190 8.69 -3.76 10.43
N PHE A 191 7.63 -3.77 9.63
CA PHE A 191 6.33 -4.36 9.94
C PHE A 191 5.85 -5.21 8.76
N PRO A 192 5.16 -6.34 9.00
CA PRO A 192 4.69 -7.21 7.93
C PRO A 192 3.50 -6.63 7.12
N LEU A 193 2.95 -5.50 7.53
CA LEU A 193 1.82 -4.85 6.86
C LEU A 193 2.12 -4.59 5.38
N TYR A 194 1.20 -4.94 4.48
CA TYR A 194 1.33 -4.80 3.02
C TYR A 194 2.60 -5.47 2.45
N GLY A 195 2.94 -6.64 2.97
CA GLY A 195 4.14 -7.38 2.57
C GLY A 195 5.46 -6.83 3.12
N GLY A 196 5.46 -5.59 3.62
CA GLY A 196 6.63 -4.95 4.21
C GLY A 196 6.51 -3.44 4.25
N THR A 197 6.27 -2.94 5.44
CA THR A 197 6.20 -1.49 5.74
C THR A 197 7.37 -1.10 6.62
N VAL A 198 7.97 0.04 6.34
CA VAL A 198 9.09 0.59 7.11
C VAL A 198 8.68 1.93 7.71
N LEU A 199 8.92 2.11 9.01
CA LEU A 199 8.91 3.40 9.69
C LEU A 199 10.34 3.82 9.96
N MET A 200 10.78 4.94 9.37
CA MET A 200 12.13 5.48 9.52
C MET A 200 12.11 6.75 10.36
N ALA A 201 13.08 6.87 11.26
CA ALA A 201 13.28 8.06 12.09
C ALA A 201 14.57 8.78 11.71
N ALA A 202 14.49 10.12 11.60
CA ALA A 202 15.63 10.98 11.25
C ALA A 202 15.65 12.26 12.09
N ARG A 203 16.86 12.77 12.36
CA ARG A 203 17.08 14.09 12.96
C ARG A 203 18.47 14.61 12.58
N THR A 204 18.72 15.89 12.79
CA THR A 204 20.03 16.51 12.49
C THR A 204 21.11 15.93 13.41
N GLY A 205 22.24 15.55 12.82
CA GLY A 205 23.46 15.15 13.55
C GLY A 205 23.34 13.84 14.34
N ALA A 206 22.34 13.01 14.06
CA ALA A 206 22.25 11.70 14.68
C ALA A 206 23.28 10.72 14.11
N GLU A 207 23.63 9.70 14.89
CA GLU A 207 24.48 8.58 14.43
C GLU A 207 23.57 7.40 14.05
N PRO A 208 23.74 6.82 12.85
CA PRO A 208 22.95 5.66 12.43
C PRO A 208 23.20 4.44 13.34
N ALA A 209 22.14 3.78 13.77
CA ALA A 209 22.25 2.56 14.54
C ALA A 209 22.73 1.38 13.65
N GLU A 210 23.47 0.45 14.22
CA GLU A 210 24.05 -0.69 13.52
C GLU A 210 23.01 -1.54 12.79
N HIS A 211 21.83 -1.69 13.38
CA HIS A 211 20.74 -2.44 12.74
C HIS A 211 20.23 -1.75 11.47
N LEU A 212 20.16 -0.40 11.43
CA LEU A 212 19.80 0.33 10.21
C LEU A 212 20.82 0.11 9.09
N GLU A 213 22.11 0.13 9.43
CA GLU A 213 23.17 -0.18 8.47
C GLU A 213 23.03 -1.61 7.93
N THR A 214 22.71 -2.57 8.80
CA THR A 214 22.49 -3.97 8.43
C THR A 214 21.29 -4.13 7.49
N LEU A 215 20.14 -3.55 7.83
CA LEU A 215 18.93 -3.57 7.00
C LEU A 215 19.17 -2.90 5.64
N THR A 216 19.85 -1.76 5.64
CA THR A 216 20.20 -1.05 4.39
C THR A 216 21.05 -1.93 3.46
N LYS A 217 22.06 -2.62 4.00
CA LYS A 217 22.91 -3.55 3.23
C LYS A 217 22.11 -4.74 2.69
N GLN A 218 21.17 -5.26 3.48
CA GLN A 218 20.29 -6.35 3.07
C GLN A 218 19.42 -5.92 1.89
N GLU A 219 18.75 -4.76 1.96
CA GLU A 219 17.96 -4.22 0.84
C GLU A 219 18.82 -3.98 -0.41
N ILE A 220 20.03 -3.42 -0.28
CA ILE A 220 20.93 -3.26 -1.43
C ILE A 220 21.24 -4.61 -2.08
N ALA A 221 21.45 -5.66 -1.28
CA ALA A 221 21.74 -7.00 -1.77
C ALA A 221 20.54 -7.64 -2.53
N THR A 222 19.29 -7.22 -2.29
CA THR A 222 18.12 -7.64 -3.09
C THR A 222 18.01 -6.91 -4.43
N GLY A 223 18.88 -5.96 -4.72
CA GLY A 223 18.88 -5.22 -6.00
C GLY A 223 17.95 -4.01 -6.04
N VAL A 224 17.56 -3.45 -4.89
CA VAL A 224 16.64 -2.27 -4.83
C VAL A 224 17.18 -1.01 -5.52
N LEU A 225 18.44 -0.98 -5.89
CA LEU A 225 19.08 0.09 -6.64
C LEU A 225 19.37 -0.31 -8.11
N ASP A 226 18.98 -1.52 -8.51
CA ASP A 226 19.17 -2.00 -9.89
C ASP A 226 17.89 -1.82 -10.71
N PRO A 227 17.90 -0.99 -11.77
CA PRO A 227 16.75 -0.85 -12.67
C PRO A 227 16.27 -2.18 -13.29
N ALA A 228 17.16 -3.19 -13.41
CA ALA A 228 16.81 -4.51 -13.91
C ALA A 228 15.83 -5.23 -12.97
N ALA A 229 15.95 -5.05 -11.65
CA ALA A 229 15.03 -5.64 -10.67
C ALA A 229 13.59 -5.11 -10.86
N VAL A 230 13.44 -3.80 -11.07
CA VAL A 230 12.12 -3.19 -11.37
C VAL A 230 11.59 -3.67 -12.72
N THR A 231 12.46 -3.86 -13.71
CA THR A 231 12.05 -4.39 -15.02
C THR A 231 11.55 -5.83 -14.93
N ALA A 232 12.20 -6.65 -14.11
CA ALA A 232 11.83 -8.05 -13.89
C ALA A 232 10.43 -8.23 -13.29
N LEU A 233 9.91 -7.24 -12.53
CA LEU A 233 8.50 -7.25 -12.11
C LEU A 233 7.51 -7.34 -13.28
N GLY A 234 7.88 -6.88 -14.47
CA GLY A 234 7.05 -6.99 -15.67
C GLY A 234 6.76 -8.45 -16.08
N ASP A 235 7.71 -9.36 -15.84
CA ASP A 235 7.48 -10.80 -16.06
C ASP A 235 6.55 -11.38 -15.02
N VAL A 236 6.65 -10.94 -13.76
CA VAL A 236 5.75 -11.35 -12.67
C VAL A 236 4.31 -10.92 -12.97
N VAL A 237 4.10 -9.71 -13.50
CA VAL A 237 2.78 -9.22 -13.96
C VAL A 237 2.15 -10.19 -14.96
N ARG A 238 2.90 -10.50 -16.02
CA ARG A 238 2.41 -11.36 -17.11
C ARG A 238 2.09 -12.78 -16.63
N ILE A 239 2.96 -13.34 -15.82
CA ILE A 239 2.78 -14.68 -15.25
C ILE A 239 1.64 -14.68 -14.22
N GLY A 240 1.61 -13.72 -13.32
CA GLY A 240 0.59 -13.62 -12.27
C GLY A 240 -0.82 -13.43 -12.84
N GLY A 241 -0.99 -12.54 -13.82
CA GLY A 241 -2.27 -12.36 -14.49
C GLY A 241 -2.79 -13.64 -15.14
N SER A 242 -1.93 -14.39 -15.85
CA SER A 242 -2.31 -15.69 -16.41
C SER A 242 -2.71 -16.71 -15.34
N ARG A 243 -1.96 -16.81 -14.24
CA ARG A 243 -2.25 -17.75 -13.14
C ARG A 243 -3.60 -17.47 -12.48
N LEU A 244 -3.89 -16.20 -12.20
CA LEU A 244 -5.17 -15.83 -11.63
C LEU A 244 -6.32 -16.20 -12.57
N ASN A 245 -6.19 -15.89 -13.86
CA ASN A 245 -7.20 -16.25 -14.85
C ASN A 245 -7.40 -17.78 -14.95
N ASP A 246 -6.30 -18.53 -15.05
CA ASP A 246 -6.34 -20.00 -15.15
C ASP A 246 -6.99 -20.63 -13.91
N TRP A 247 -6.69 -20.11 -12.71
CA TRP A 247 -7.31 -20.58 -11.47
C TRP A 247 -8.83 -20.31 -11.47
N LEU A 248 -9.26 -19.11 -11.84
CA LEU A 248 -10.67 -18.76 -11.91
C LEU A 248 -11.42 -19.60 -12.95
N VAL A 249 -10.82 -19.83 -14.14
CA VAL A 249 -11.38 -20.72 -15.15
C VAL A 249 -11.48 -22.17 -14.66
N ALA A 250 -10.49 -22.64 -13.89
CA ALA A 250 -10.54 -23.99 -13.32
C ALA A 250 -11.65 -24.10 -12.27
N GLU A 251 -11.86 -23.10 -11.42
CA GLU A 251 -12.97 -23.09 -10.47
C GLU A 251 -14.33 -23.06 -11.19
N GLN A 252 -14.46 -22.22 -12.22
CA GLN A 252 -15.68 -22.17 -13.05
C GLN A 252 -15.99 -23.53 -13.71
N ARG A 253 -14.99 -24.22 -14.26
CA ARG A 253 -15.16 -25.55 -14.87
C ARG A 253 -15.61 -26.62 -13.86
N ARG A 254 -15.29 -26.42 -12.57
CA ARG A 254 -15.76 -27.27 -11.46
C ARG A 254 -17.16 -26.91 -10.99
N GLY A 255 -17.82 -25.93 -11.62
CA GLY A 255 -19.11 -25.41 -11.23
C GLY A 255 -19.10 -24.57 -9.95
N ARG A 256 -17.94 -24.12 -9.51
CA ARG A 256 -17.76 -23.34 -8.29
C ARG A 256 -17.95 -21.84 -8.55
N ARG A 257 -18.63 -21.18 -7.63
CA ARG A 257 -18.82 -19.73 -7.64
C ARG A 257 -17.72 -19.06 -6.83
N VAL A 258 -16.97 -18.18 -7.50
CA VAL A 258 -15.92 -17.40 -6.88
C VAL A 258 -16.36 -15.96 -6.71
N TYR A 259 -16.18 -15.42 -5.52
CA TYR A 259 -16.36 -14.02 -5.17
C TYR A 259 -15.01 -13.45 -4.72
N GLY A 260 -14.87 -12.13 -4.73
CA GLY A 260 -13.72 -11.43 -4.15
C GLY A 260 -14.09 -10.74 -2.84
N TYR A 261 -13.07 -10.40 -2.06
CA TYR A 261 -13.20 -9.55 -0.89
C TYR A 261 -12.09 -8.49 -0.85
N SER A 262 -12.48 -7.28 -0.42
CA SER A 262 -11.72 -6.04 -0.47
C SER A 262 -11.57 -5.50 -1.89
N ALA A 263 -12.46 -4.58 -2.30
CA ALA A 263 -12.31 -3.77 -3.51
C ALA A 263 -11.21 -2.71 -3.29
N ALA A 264 -10.03 -3.18 -2.87
CA ALA A 264 -8.86 -2.35 -2.64
C ALA A 264 -8.26 -1.89 -3.97
N SER A 265 -7.61 -0.74 -3.96
CA SER A 265 -6.95 -0.19 -5.14
C SER A 265 -5.96 -1.17 -5.81
N ARG A 266 -5.25 -2.00 -5.02
CA ARG A 266 -4.34 -3.05 -5.55
C ARG A 266 -5.06 -4.19 -6.30
N SER A 267 -6.36 -4.40 -6.06
CA SER A 267 -7.14 -5.42 -6.80
C SER A 267 -7.40 -5.01 -8.26
N VAL A 268 -7.45 -3.72 -8.55
CA VAL A 268 -7.81 -3.19 -9.87
C VAL A 268 -6.76 -3.55 -10.93
N PRO A 269 -5.47 -3.22 -10.80
CA PRO A 269 -4.47 -3.60 -11.79
C PRO A 269 -4.33 -5.12 -11.92
N LEU A 270 -4.51 -5.87 -10.82
CA LEU A 270 -4.46 -7.33 -10.84
C LEU A 270 -5.59 -7.92 -11.70
N LEU A 271 -6.84 -7.54 -11.43
CA LEU A 271 -8.00 -8.02 -12.18
C LEU A 271 -8.00 -7.56 -13.63
N HIS A 272 -7.57 -6.31 -13.88
CA HIS A 272 -7.47 -5.78 -15.23
C HIS A 272 -6.41 -6.52 -16.05
N SER A 273 -5.21 -6.71 -15.52
CA SER A 273 -4.11 -7.43 -16.19
C SER A 273 -4.43 -8.91 -16.43
N ALA A 274 -5.21 -9.52 -15.52
CA ALA A 274 -5.70 -10.89 -15.68
C ALA A 274 -6.90 -11.03 -16.63
N GLY A 275 -7.46 -9.91 -17.13
CA GLY A 275 -8.65 -9.91 -17.99
C GLY A 275 -9.90 -10.49 -17.33
N VAL A 276 -9.99 -10.38 -16.00
CA VAL A 276 -11.10 -10.98 -15.22
C VAL A 276 -12.37 -10.18 -15.42
N ARG A 277 -13.49 -10.89 -15.63
CA ARG A 277 -14.85 -10.34 -15.78
C ARG A 277 -15.81 -11.06 -14.83
N LYS A 278 -17.06 -10.54 -14.72
CA LYS A 278 -18.08 -11.09 -13.82
C LYS A 278 -18.44 -12.54 -14.06
N ASN A 279 -18.18 -13.07 -15.25
CA ASN A 279 -18.39 -14.48 -15.56
C ASN A 279 -17.41 -15.42 -14.84
N LEU A 280 -16.23 -14.90 -14.41
CA LEU A 280 -15.22 -15.64 -13.65
C LEU A 280 -15.21 -15.27 -12.17
N LEU A 281 -15.44 -13.99 -11.86
CA LEU A 281 -15.52 -13.45 -10.50
C LEU A 281 -16.87 -12.74 -10.33
N ALA A 282 -17.81 -13.37 -9.65
CA ALA A 282 -19.21 -12.95 -9.65
C ALA A 282 -19.44 -11.53 -9.09
N ALA A 283 -18.71 -11.18 -8.03
CA ALA A 283 -18.69 -9.85 -7.41
C ALA A 283 -17.46 -9.72 -6.49
N VAL A 284 -17.16 -8.50 -6.06
CA VAL A 284 -16.19 -8.23 -4.99
C VAL A 284 -16.93 -7.55 -3.84
N ALA A 285 -16.85 -8.10 -2.63
CA ALA A 285 -17.41 -7.47 -1.45
C ALA A 285 -16.45 -6.47 -0.83
N ASP A 286 -16.99 -5.35 -0.32
CA ASP A 286 -16.22 -4.34 0.40
C ASP A 286 -17.06 -3.74 1.53
N VAL A 287 -16.42 -3.39 2.65
CA VAL A 287 -17.07 -2.73 3.79
C VAL A 287 -17.41 -1.26 3.50
N SER A 288 -16.71 -0.62 2.56
CA SER A 288 -16.98 0.76 2.17
C SER A 288 -18.33 0.88 1.49
N VAL A 289 -19.29 1.49 2.19
CA VAL A 289 -20.63 1.77 1.65
C VAL A 289 -20.56 2.65 0.40
N ALA A 290 -19.55 3.53 0.32
CA ALA A 290 -19.36 4.40 -0.84
C ALA A 290 -18.98 3.63 -2.12
N LYS A 291 -18.33 2.47 -1.99
CA LYS A 291 -18.00 1.60 -3.12
C LYS A 291 -19.13 0.64 -3.52
N GLN A 292 -20.05 0.33 -2.60
CA GLN A 292 -21.15 -0.59 -2.87
C GLN A 292 -22.10 -0.04 -3.94
N GLY A 293 -22.55 -0.88 -4.86
CA GLY A 293 -23.36 -0.48 -6.02
C GLY A 293 -22.56 0.10 -7.18
N SER A 294 -21.24 0.14 -7.05
CA SER A 294 -20.31 0.43 -8.16
C SER A 294 -19.80 -0.86 -8.80
N ARG A 295 -18.81 -0.74 -9.68
CA ARG A 295 -18.06 -1.87 -10.25
C ARG A 295 -16.55 -1.65 -10.10
N ILE A 296 -15.80 -2.72 -10.14
CA ILE A 296 -14.33 -2.65 -10.18
C ILE A 296 -13.91 -1.89 -11.45
N PRO A 297 -13.08 -0.83 -11.35
CA PRO A 297 -12.62 -0.05 -12.49
C PRO A 297 -12.05 -0.93 -13.61
N GLY A 298 -12.40 -0.63 -14.86
CA GLY A 298 -11.98 -1.39 -16.05
C GLY A 298 -12.66 -2.74 -16.21
N SER A 299 -13.67 -3.07 -15.39
CA SER A 299 -14.37 -4.34 -15.46
C SER A 299 -15.90 -4.19 -15.35
N ASP A 300 -16.61 -5.31 -15.49
CA ASP A 300 -18.06 -5.42 -15.24
C ASP A 300 -18.38 -6.11 -13.89
N ILE A 301 -17.39 -6.25 -13.02
CA ILE A 301 -17.49 -6.95 -11.74
C ILE A 301 -18.15 -6.02 -10.72
N PRO A 302 -19.33 -6.33 -10.19
CA PRO A 302 -20.01 -5.46 -9.21
C PRO A 302 -19.30 -5.47 -7.86
N VAL A 303 -19.39 -4.34 -7.15
CA VAL A 303 -18.99 -4.21 -5.75
C VAL A 303 -20.24 -4.33 -4.88
N ILE A 304 -20.23 -5.29 -3.96
CA ILE A 304 -21.36 -5.63 -3.08
C ILE A 304 -21.01 -5.44 -1.61
N GLY A 305 -21.99 -5.50 -0.72
CA GLY A 305 -21.76 -5.49 0.72
C GLY A 305 -21.33 -6.87 1.27
N PRO A 306 -20.68 -6.91 2.46
CA PRO A 306 -20.30 -8.18 3.11
C PRO A 306 -21.51 -9.09 3.40
N ARG A 307 -22.69 -8.50 3.66
CA ARG A 307 -23.92 -9.26 3.88
C ARG A 307 -24.35 -10.02 2.61
N ASP A 308 -24.32 -9.35 1.46
CA ASP A 308 -24.69 -9.95 0.17
C ASP A 308 -23.72 -11.10 -0.19
N LEU A 309 -22.41 -10.96 0.18
CA LEU A 309 -21.43 -12.03 0.01
C LEU A 309 -21.78 -13.27 0.82
N VAL A 310 -22.17 -13.10 2.09
CA VAL A 310 -22.59 -14.22 2.95
C VAL A 310 -23.87 -14.88 2.41
N GLU A 311 -24.86 -14.08 2.00
CA GLU A 311 -26.13 -14.57 1.42
C GLU A 311 -25.93 -15.31 0.09
N ALA A 312 -24.87 -14.99 -0.65
CA ALA A 312 -24.52 -15.66 -1.89
C ALA A 312 -23.95 -17.07 -1.71
N GLU A 313 -23.55 -17.47 -0.49
CA GLU A 313 -22.94 -18.77 -0.18
C GLU A 313 -21.84 -19.17 -1.21
N PRO A 314 -20.73 -18.40 -1.29
CA PRO A 314 -19.66 -18.65 -2.28
C PRO A 314 -18.89 -19.94 -1.97
N ASP A 315 -18.46 -20.68 -3.01
CA ASP A 315 -17.56 -21.82 -2.84
C ASP A 315 -16.12 -21.37 -2.51
N SER A 316 -15.71 -20.20 -3.03
CA SER A 316 -14.41 -19.59 -2.74
C SER A 316 -14.53 -18.08 -2.70
N VAL A 317 -13.84 -17.46 -1.75
CA VAL A 317 -13.68 -16.00 -1.66
C VAL A 317 -12.22 -15.64 -1.84
N LEU A 318 -11.91 -14.97 -2.96
CA LEU A 318 -10.58 -14.47 -3.28
C LEU A 318 -10.28 -13.20 -2.47
N LEU A 319 -9.33 -13.27 -1.56
CA LEU A 319 -8.92 -12.17 -0.70
C LEU A 319 -7.77 -11.41 -1.35
N PHE A 320 -8.00 -10.13 -1.69
CA PHE A 320 -7.01 -9.27 -2.36
C PHE A 320 -6.02 -8.59 -1.41
N VAL A 321 -6.31 -8.58 -0.10
CA VAL A 321 -5.46 -8.03 0.94
C VAL A 321 -5.28 -9.10 2.02
N PRO A 322 -4.20 -9.90 1.97
CA PRO A 322 -3.97 -11.03 2.88
C PRO A 322 -3.99 -10.67 4.36
N ASP A 323 -3.52 -9.46 4.71
CA ASP A 323 -3.54 -8.92 6.08
C ASP A 323 -4.92 -8.92 6.74
N LEU A 324 -5.99 -8.96 5.93
CA LEU A 324 -7.38 -8.97 6.42
C LEU A 324 -7.90 -10.37 6.77
N LEU A 325 -7.15 -11.46 6.53
CA LEU A 325 -7.67 -12.82 6.63
C LEU A 325 -8.27 -13.14 8.01
N GLU A 326 -7.58 -12.78 9.09
CA GLU A 326 -8.09 -13.01 10.45
C GLU A 326 -9.33 -12.17 10.75
N GLU A 327 -9.33 -10.90 10.31
CA GLU A 327 -10.45 -9.97 10.48
C GLU A 327 -11.70 -10.49 9.76
N VAL A 328 -11.58 -10.89 8.49
CA VAL A 328 -12.73 -11.34 7.70
C VAL A 328 -13.28 -12.69 8.18
N ARG A 329 -12.43 -13.61 8.62
CA ARG A 329 -12.87 -14.88 9.23
C ARG A 329 -13.67 -14.64 10.49
N LYS A 330 -13.23 -13.71 11.33
CA LYS A 330 -13.94 -13.32 12.54
C LYS A 330 -15.25 -12.61 12.25
N ALA A 331 -15.28 -11.73 11.25
CA ALA A 331 -16.46 -10.96 10.88
C ALA A 331 -17.51 -11.80 10.12
N MET A 332 -17.08 -12.78 9.32
CA MET A 332 -17.94 -13.58 8.43
C MET A 332 -17.70 -15.09 8.59
N PRO A 333 -17.89 -15.67 9.78
CA PRO A 333 -17.68 -17.11 10.01
C PRO A 333 -18.64 -17.97 9.18
N ALA A 334 -19.76 -17.42 8.72
CA ALA A 334 -20.74 -18.09 7.88
C ALA A 334 -20.15 -18.60 6.56
N ILE A 335 -19.15 -17.93 5.99
CA ILE A 335 -18.50 -18.35 4.74
C ILE A 335 -17.93 -19.78 4.88
N GLU A 336 -17.14 -20.02 5.92
CA GLU A 336 -16.51 -21.34 6.13
C GLU A 336 -17.53 -22.36 6.66
N SER A 337 -18.51 -21.94 7.48
CA SER A 337 -19.51 -22.84 8.02
C SER A 337 -20.54 -23.33 6.98
N SER A 338 -20.74 -22.58 5.87
CA SER A 338 -21.54 -23.03 4.73
C SER A 338 -20.75 -23.87 3.70
N GLY A 339 -19.47 -24.15 3.96
CA GLY A 339 -18.61 -24.94 3.07
C GLY A 339 -17.75 -24.13 2.10
N GLY A 340 -17.82 -22.81 2.14
CA GLY A 340 -16.96 -21.90 1.40
C GLY A 340 -15.54 -21.85 2.00
N ARG A 341 -14.60 -21.25 1.26
CA ARG A 341 -13.22 -21.07 1.71
C ARG A 341 -12.66 -19.71 1.32
N TRP A 342 -11.78 -19.19 2.14
CA TRP A 342 -10.95 -18.05 1.81
C TRP A 342 -9.69 -18.50 1.04
N VAL A 343 -9.32 -17.77 0.00
CA VAL A 343 -8.12 -18.02 -0.81
C VAL A 343 -7.40 -16.68 -0.97
N SER A 344 -6.15 -16.60 -0.55
CA SER A 344 -5.33 -15.40 -0.78
C SER A 344 -4.98 -15.26 -2.26
N ALA A 345 -5.03 -14.05 -2.79
CA ALA A 345 -4.54 -13.75 -4.14
C ALA A 345 -3.05 -14.13 -4.26
N ASP A 346 -2.26 -13.85 -3.24
CA ASP A 346 -0.82 -14.13 -3.22
C ASP A 346 -0.53 -15.63 -3.32
N GLU A 347 -1.31 -16.50 -2.66
CA GLU A 347 -1.18 -17.96 -2.79
C GLU A 347 -1.33 -18.44 -4.24
N ILE A 348 -2.14 -17.73 -5.04
CA ILE A 348 -2.34 -18.06 -6.46
C ILE A 348 -1.17 -17.55 -7.30
N LEU A 349 -0.67 -16.35 -6.97
CA LEU A 349 0.40 -15.69 -7.69
C LEU A 349 1.76 -16.36 -7.46
N GLU A 350 2.03 -16.84 -6.23
CA GLU A 350 3.32 -17.41 -5.79
C GLU A 350 3.54 -18.88 -6.20
N ARG A 351 2.50 -19.65 -6.52
CA ARG A 351 2.49 -21.13 -6.64
C ARG A 351 3.50 -21.77 -7.60
N GLN A 352 4.69 -21.17 -7.87
CA GLN A 352 5.79 -21.85 -8.58
C GLN A 352 7.21 -21.27 -8.38
N PHE A 353 7.57 -20.79 -7.21
CA PHE A 353 9.00 -20.59 -6.90
C PHE A 353 9.53 -21.60 -5.87
N SER A 354 8.84 -22.77 -5.72
CA SER A 354 9.34 -23.92 -4.94
C SER A 354 9.79 -25.04 -5.86
#